data_65f3152fe391596a6f9650a959f2adca
#
_entry.id   65f3152fe391596a6f9650a959f2adca
#
_cell.length_a   1.000
_cell.length_b   1.000
_cell.length_c   1.000
_cell.angle_alpha   90.00
_cell.angle_beta   90.00
_cell.angle_gamma   90.00
#
_symmetry.space_group_name_H-M   'P 1'
#
loop_
_entity.id
_entity.type
_entity.pdbx_description
1 polymer ?
#
loop_
_entity_poly.entity_id
_entity_poly.type
_entity_poly.pdbx_seq_one_letter_code
_entity_poly.pdbx_strand_id
1 'polypeptide(L)'
;MNAYDFDQTIFYPDSSYCFVKYCLKKYPKAVIPAIPGSIKELIIYLRRRHGAKNLKQKMFSFLPRLGDVDAVIRDFWDEYRGNLEPWYLAQKRPDDIIISASPEFLLRPICAELGVTLIGTRMDKETGLIDGENCHDAEKVRRFNAEFPDAHINSFYSDSLADTPMAMFADKAFLVKRGELSPWPDK
;
A
#
# COMPACT_ATOMS: atom_id res chain seq x y z
N MET A 1 19.93 -1.85 -3.38
CA MET A 1 18.77 -1.12 -2.85
C MET A 1 18.13 -1.87 -1.70
N ASN A 2 17.36 -1.20 -0.82
CA ASN A 2 16.47 -1.88 0.10
C ASN A 2 15.02 -1.75 -0.40
N ALA A 3 14.19 -2.71 -0.03
CA ALA A 3 12.77 -2.70 -0.35
C ALA A 3 11.92 -2.68 0.93
N TYR A 4 10.82 -1.95 0.90
CA TYR A 4 9.93 -1.79 2.05
C TYR A 4 8.47 -2.01 1.61
N ASP A 5 7.72 -2.76 2.40
CA ASP A 5 6.28 -2.59 2.38
C ASP A 5 5.90 -1.23 2.97
N PHE A 6 4.69 -0.74 2.72
CA PHE A 6 4.28 0.58 3.14
C PHE A 6 3.44 0.56 4.42
N ASP A 7 2.26 -0.05 4.34
CA ASP A 7 1.26 -0.01 5.40
C ASP A 7 1.67 -0.87 6.60
N GLN A 8 1.52 -0.32 7.82
CA GLN A 8 1.93 -0.93 9.08
C GLN A 8 3.43 -1.28 9.15
N THR A 9 4.20 -0.90 8.13
CA THR A 9 5.66 -1.06 8.05
C THR A 9 6.33 0.30 8.21
N ILE A 10 6.22 1.17 7.22
CA ILE A 10 6.80 2.52 7.25
C ILE A 10 5.77 3.63 7.45
N PHE A 11 4.51 3.30 7.43
CA PHE A 11 3.37 4.18 7.70
C PHE A 11 2.36 3.47 8.61
N TYR A 12 1.89 4.12 9.66
CA TYR A 12 0.93 3.53 10.60
C TYR A 12 -0.30 4.43 10.79
N PRO A 13 -1.55 3.86 10.73
CA PRO A 13 -1.86 2.41 10.63
C PRO A 13 -1.83 1.87 9.17
N ASP A 14 -2.81 2.11 8.35
CA ASP A 14 -2.94 1.67 6.95
C ASP A 14 -3.40 2.85 6.13
N SER A 15 -2.69 3.15 5.04
CA SER A 15 -2.91 4.34 4.21
C SER A 15 -4.26 4.29 3.49
N SER A 16 -4.65 3.13 2.97
CA SER A 16 -5.94 2.94 2.28
C SER A 16 -7.10 3.12 3.25
N TYR A 17 -7.00 2.56 4.47
CA TYR A 17 -7.99 2.78 5.53
C TYR A 17 -8.06 4.24 5.95
N CYS A 18 -6.92 4.89 6.20
CA CYS A 18 -6.85 6.31 6.56
C CYS A 18 -7.47 7.19 5.48
N PHE A 19 -7.20 6.90 4.20
CA PHE A 19 -7.76 7.65 3.08
C PHE A 19 -9.28 7.51 2.99
N VAL A 20 -9.82 6.29 3.11
CA VAL A 20 -11.28 6.07 3.14
C VAL A 20 -11.91 6.79 4.33
N LYS A 21 -11.31 6.73 5.51
CA LYS A 21 -11.78 7.43 6.72
C LYS A 21 -11.73 8.95 6.55
N TYR A 22 -10.65 9.48 5.98
CA TYR A 22 -10.51 10.89 5.62
C TYR A 22 -11.62 11.33 4.66
N CYS A 23 -11.81 10.59 3.57
CA CYS A 23 -12.86 10.88 2.60
C CYS A 23 -14.26 10.77 3.20
N LEU A 24 -14.52 9.82 4.10
CA LEU A 24 -15.80 9.72 4.80
C LEU A 24 -16.06 10.97 5.66
N LYS A 25 -15.05 11.53 6.30
CA LYS A 25 -15.15 12.74 7.12
C LYS A 25 -15.36 14.00 6.27
N LYS A 26 -14.61 14.16 5.18
CA LYS A 26 -14.59 15.36 4.36
C LYS A 26 -15.65 15.35 3.23
N TYR A 27 -15.92 14.17 2.67
CA TYR A 27 -16.78 13.94 1.50
C TYR A 27 -17.83 12.85 1.74
N PRO A 28 -18.66 12.93 2.81
CA PRO A 28 -19.58 11.85 3.19
C PRO A 28 -20.58 11.49 2.09
N LYS A 29 -21.03 12.47 1.30
CA LYS A 29 -21.95 12.24 0.17
C LYS A 29 -21.35 11.37 -0.94
N ALA A 30 -20.03 11.37 -1.10
CA ALA A 30 -19.33 10.50 -2.06
C ALA A 30 -19.19 9.08 -1.52
N VAL A 31 -18.79 8.94 -0.23
CA VAL A 31 -18.38 7.65 0.37
C VAL A 31 -19.57 6.82 0.84
N ILE A 32 -20.57 7.42 1.51
CA ILE A 32 -21.70 6.66 2.11
C ILE A 32 -22.39 5.72 1.12
N PRO A 33 -22.65 6.08 -0.15
CA PRO A 33 -23.27 5.15 -1.11
C PRO A 33 -22.44 3.92 -1.45
N ALA A 34 -21.12 3.94 -1.22
CA ALA A 34 -20.21 2.81 -1.48
C ALA A 34 -20.15 1.80 -0.29
N ILE A 35 -20.55 2.21 0.92
CA ILE A 35 -20.45 1.42 2.14
C ILE A 35 -21.16 0.05 2.03
N PRO A 36 -22.44 -0.05 1.57
CA PRO A 36 -23.13 -1.33 1.52
C PRO A 36 -22.42 -2.37 0.64
N GLY A 37 -21.88 -1.93 -0.50
CA GLY A 37 -21.08 -2.79 -1.38
C GLY A 37 -19.80 -3.25 -0.74
N SER A 38 -19.09 -2.37 -0.05
CA SER A 38 -17.85 -2.67 0.67
C SER A 38 -18.07 -3.67 1.81
N ILE A 39 -19.14 -3.53 2.58
CA ILE A 39 -19.50 -4.47 3.65
C ILE A 39 -19.84 -5.85 3.07
N LYS A 40 -20.61 -5.91 1.98
CA LYS A 40 -20.91 -7.15 1.29
C LYS A 40 -19.65 -7.90 0.87
N GLU A 41 -18.72 -7.21 0.19
CA GLU A 41 -17.46 -7.82 -0.25
C GLU A 41 -16.55 -8.21 0.93
N LEU A 42 -16.54 -7.44 2.00
CA LEU A 42 -15.80 -7.80 3.22
C LEU A 42 -16.34 -9.12 3.82
N ILE A 43 -17.65 -9.31 3.87
CA ILE A 43 -18.26 -10.56 4.36
C ILE A 43 -17.86 -11.74 3.44
N ILE A 44 -17.87 -11.54 2.12
CA ILE A 44 -17.45 -12.56 1.15
C ILE A 44 -15.98 -12.90 1.34
N TYR A 45 -15.11 -11.90 1.46
CA TYR A 45 -13.67 -12.06 1.69
C TYR A 45 -13.39 -12.85 2.98
N LEU A 46 -14.03 -12.49 4.10
CA LEU A 46 -13.85 -13.17 5.38
C LEU A 46 -14.32 -14.63 5.35
N ARG A 47 -15.39 -14.95 4.59
CA ARG A 47 -15.92 -16.31 4.46
C ARG A 47 -15.10 -17.20 3.53
N ARG A 48 -14.60 -16.65 2.44
CA ARG A 48 -13.96 -17.41 1.36
C ARG A 48 -12.43 -17.30 1.36
N ARG A 49 -11.87 -16.37 2.10
CA ARG A 49 -10.45 -15.97 2.08
C ARG A 49 -9.90 -15.68 0.65
N HIS A 50 -10.80 -15.30 -0.28
CA HIS A 50 -10.51 -14.94 -1.65
C HIS A 50 -11.22 -13.63 -1.99
N GLY A 51 -10.69 -12.88 -2.97
CA GLY A 51 -11.34 -11.67 -3.48
C GLY A 51 -10.84 -10.37 -2.86
N ALA A 52 -9.61 -10.32 -2.33
CA ALA A 52 -8.99 -9.09 -1.84
C ALA A 52 -9.03 -7.95 -2.89
N LYS A 53 -8.87 -8.28 -4.19
CA LYS A 53 -9.01 -7.36 -5.31
C LYS A 53 -10.42 -6.74 -5.35
N ASN A 54 -11.47 -7.57 -5.28
CA ASN A 54 -12.86 -7.10 -5.31
C ASN A 54 -13.20 -6.24 -4.11
N LEU A 55 -12.76 -6.65 -2.91
CA LEU A 55 -12.93 -5.86 -1.69
C LEU A 55 -12.30 -4.48 -1.84
N LYS A 56 -11.06 -4.42 -2.31
CA LYS A 56 -10.36 -3.15 -2.54
C LYS A 56 -11.07 -2.27 -3.55
N GLN A 57 -11.49 -2.81 -4.70
CA GLN A 57 -12.28 -2.06 -5.69
C GLN A 57 -13.59 -1.52 -5.12
N LYS A 58 -14.27 -2.28 -4.27
CA LYS A 58 -15.48 -1.80 -3.60
C LYS A 58 -15.19 -0.73 -2.57
N MET A 59 -14.10 -0.85 -1.81
CA MET A 59 -13.66 0.19 -0.87
C MET A 59 -13.41 1.52 -1.60
N PHE A 60 -12.85 1.49 -2.80
CA PHE A 60 -12.52 2.67 -3.60
C PHE A 60 -13.60 3.07 -4.63
N SER A 61 -14.77 2.39 -4.66
CA SER A 61 -15.85 2.68 -5.63
C SER A 61 -16.52 4.06 -5.47
N PHE A 62 -16.11 4.83 -4.48
CA PHE A 62 -16.54 6.23 -4.28
C PHE A 62 -15.72 7.25 -5.07
N LEU A 63 -14.54 6.89 -5.56
CA LEU A 63 -13.61 7.80 -6.26
C LEU A 63 -14.27 8.63 -7.36
N PRO A 64 -15.13 8.06 -8.24
CA PRO A 64 -15.81 8.83 -9.29
C PRO A 64 -16.69 9.99 -8.78
N ARG A 65 -16.97 10.03 -7.48
CA ARG A 65 -17.83 11.04 -6.85
C ARG A 65 -17.04 12.13 -6.13
N LEU A 66 -15.70 12.05 -6.10
CA LEU A 66 -14.86 13.03 -5.39
C LEU A 66 -14.56 14.30 -6.20
N GLY A 67 -14.67 14.26 -7.53
CA GLY A 67 -14.25 15.34 -8.40
C GLY A 67 -12.73 15.32 -8.61
N ASP A 68 -11.98 16.30 -8.09
CA ASP A 68 -10.52 16.34 -8.21
C ASP A 68 -9.86 15.42 -7.18
N VAL A 69 -9.64 14.16 -7.58
CA VAL A 69 -9.01 13.13 -6.73
C VAL A 69 -7.57 13.50 -6.36
N ASP A 70 -6.82 14.16 -7.25
CA ASP A 70 -5.42 14.55 -6.98
C ASP A 70 -5.35 15.64 -5.90
N ALA A 71 -6.29 16.59 -5.89
CA ALA A 71 -6.38 17.58 -4.82
C ALA A 71 -6.70 16.91 -3.48
N VAL A 72 -7.67 15.98 -3.47
CA VAL A 72 -8.05 15.23 -2.25
C VAL A 72 -6.89 14.43 -1.69
N ILE A 73 -6.05 13.83 -2.55
CA ILE A 73 -4.87 13.06 -2.12
C ILE A 73 -3.79 13.99 -1.55
N ARG A 74 -3.55 15.15 -2.16
CA ARG A 74 -2.60 16.14 -1.60
C ARG A 74 -3.02 16.56 -0.20
N ASP A 75 -4.29 16.98 -0.03
CA ASP A 75 -4.83 17.38 1.27
C ASP A 75 -4.77 16.25 2.31
N PHE A 76 -5.01 15.00 1.86
CA PHE A 76 -4.85 13.82 2.70
C PHE A 76 -3.40 13.68 3.21
N TRP A 77 -2.41 13.77 2.32
CA TRP A 77 -1.02 13.64 2.74
C TRP A 77 -0.54 14.82 3.59
N ASP A 78 -1.08 16.02 3.40
CA ASP A 78 -0.83 17.17 4.29
C ASP A 78 -1.27 16.88 5.74
N GLU A 79 -2.39 16.14 5.93
CA GLU A 79 -2.88 15.75 7.25
C GLU A 79 -2.16 14.52 7.82
N TYR A 80 -1.75 13.55 6.96
CA TYR A 80 -1.32 12.22 7.40
C TYR A 80 0.17 11.91 7.23
N ARG A 81 0.97 12.77 6.60
CA ARG A 81 2.42 12.52 6.42
C ARG A 81 3.17 12.31 7.73
N GLY A 82 2.71 12.89 8.84
CA GLY A 82 3.26 12.69 10.18
C GLY A 82 3.13 11.27 10.73
N ASN A 83 2.40 10.39 10.02
CA ASN A 83 2.25 8.98 10.37
C ASN A 83 3.36 8.09 9.78
N LEU A 84 4.32 8.68 9.05
CA LEU A 84 5.52 7.96 8.61
C LEU A 84 6.40 7.62 9.82
N GLU A 85 6.90 6.39 9.84
CA GLU A 85 7.69 5.86 10.95
C GLU A 85 9.07 6.53 11.03
N PRO A 86 9.47 7.07 12.19
CA PRO A 86 10.75 7.76 12.37
C PRO A 86 11.96 6.88 12.05
N TRP A 87 11.89 5.57 12.35
CA TRP A 87 12.98 4.64 12.08
C TRP A 87 13.27 4.52 10.57
N TYR A 88 12.22 4.51 9.74
CA TYR A 88 12.37 4.51 8.29
C TYR A 88 12.97 5.82 7.78
N LEU A 89 12.45 6.97 8.24
CA LEU A 89 12.94 8.28 7.83
C LEU A 89 14.43 8.48 8.17
N ALA A 90 14.91 7.87 9.27
CA ALA A 90 16.31 7.95 9.69
C ALA A 90 17.26 7.12 8.82
N GLN A 91 16.77 6.07 8.15
CA GLN A 91 17.63 5.14 7.38
C GLN A 91 17.38 5.12 5.87
N LYS A 92 16.28 5.74 5.39
CA LYS A 92 15.92 5.72 3.96
C LYS A 92 17.03 6.26 3.06
N ARG A 93 17.11 5.72 1.85
CA ARG A 93 18.09 6.08 0.82
C ARG A 93 17.37 6.44 -0.47
N PRO A 94 18.00 7.24 -1.36
CA PRO A 94 17.41 7.57 -2.67
C PRO A 94 17.19 6.36 -3.59
N ASP A 95 17.96 5.27 -3.40
CA ASP A 95 17.86 4.04 -4.17
C ASP A 95 16.89 3.00 -3.56
N ASP A 96 16.20 3.35 -2.47
CA ASP A 96 15.20 2.47 -1.86
C ASP A 96 13.93 2.40 -2.71
N ILE A 97 13.23 1.27 -2.59
CA ILE A 97 11.97 1.02 -3.29
C ILE A 97 10.86 0.65 -2.30
N ILE A 98 9.69 1.22 -2.52
CA ILE A 98 8.46 0.83 -1.82
C ILE A 98 7.68 -0.13 -2.71
N ILE A 99 7.32 -1.32 -2.16
CA ILE A 99 6.54 -2.34 -2.86
C ILE A 99 5.31 -2.67 -2.02
N SER A 100 4.15 -2.11 -2.38
CA SER A 100 2.96 -2.10 -1.54
C SER A 100 1.72 -2.64 -2.23
N ALA A 101 0.85 -3.28 -1.45
CA ALA A 101 -0.49 -3.61 -1.90
C ALA A 101 -1.40 -2.38 -2.06
N SER A 102 -1.08 -1.23 -1.46
CA SER A 102 -1.88 -0.01 -1.59
C SER A 102 -1.86 0.57 -3.01
N PRO A 103 -2.91 1.32 -3.41
CA PRO A 103 -2.99 1.90 -4.75
C PRO A 103 -1.85 2.87 -5.06
N GLU A 104 -1.23 2.73 -6.24
CA GLU A 104 -0.14 3.61 -6.67
C GLU A 104 -0.55 5.08 -6.68
N PHE A 105 -1.76 5.41 -7.14
CA PHE A 105 -2.22 6.79 -7.19
C PHE A 105 -2.23 7.46 -5.82
N LEU A 106 -2.53 6.68 -4.77
CA LEU A 106 -2.55 7.16 -3.38
C LEU A 106 -1.14 7.38 -2.84
N LEU A 107 -0.21 6.44 -3.09
CA LEU A 107 1.15 6.49 -2.53
C LEU A 107 2.13 7.34 -3.36
N ARG A 108 1.85 7.57 -4.64
CA ARG A 108 2.75 8.28 -5.55
C ARG A 108 3.21 9.65 -5.04
N PRO A 109 2.33 10.53 -4.50
CA PRO A 109 2.77 11.84 -4.01
C PRO A 109 3.74 11.73 -2.83
N ILE A 110 3.46 10.86 -1.85
CA ILE A 110 4.34 10.72 -0.68
C ILE A 110 5.66 10.03 -1.05
N CYS A 111 5.66 9.06 -1.96
CA CYS A 111 6.89 8.42 -2.45
C CYS A 111 7.76 9.42 -3.23
N ALA A 112 7.14 10.31 -4.02
CA ALA A 112 7.85 11.38 -4.69
C ALA A 112 8.49 12.37 -3.70
N GLU A 113 7.78 12.75 -2.64
CA GLU A 113 8.30 13.61 -1.56
C GLU A 113 9.47 12.92 -0.83
N LEU A 114 9.37 11.61 -0.60
CA LEU A 114 10.43 10.81 0.01
C LEU A 114 11.63 10.59 -0.91
N GLY A 115 11.49 10.83 -2.22
CA GLY A 115 12.52 10.61 -3.23
C GLY A 115 12.82 9.12 -3.49
N VAL A 116 11.81 8.25 -3.38
CA VAL A 116 11.95 6.80 -3.54
C VAL A 116 11.06 6.26 -4.65
N THR A 117 11.44 5.12 -5.22
CA THR A 117 10.65 4.41 -6.24
C THR A 117 9.45 3.71 -5.63
N LEU A 118 8.35 3.60 -6.38
CA LEU A 118 7.12 2.93 -5.97
C LEU A 118 6.68 1.86 -6.96
N ILE A 119 6.44 0.66 -6.46
CA ILE A 119 5.61 -0.38 -7.08
C ILE A 119 4.40 -0.60 -6.17
N GLY A 120 3.20 -0.34 -6.67
CA GLY A 120 1.96 -0.49 -5.90
C GLY A 120 0.87 -1.23 -6.69
N THR A 121 -0.31 -1.36 -6.14
CA THR A 121 -1.44 -1.85 -6.92
C THR A 121 -1.85 -0.81 -7.96
N ARG A 122 -1.84 -1.18 -9.24
CA ARG A 122 -2.31 -0.32 -10.33
C ARG A 122 -3.83 -0.20 -10.24
N MET A 123 -4.28 0.91 -9.72
CA MET A 123 -5.71 1.22 -9.63
C MET A 123 -5.96 2.55 -10.35
N ASP A 124 -6.97 2.56 -11.20
CA ASP A 124 -7.42 3.76 -11.86
C ASP A 124 -8.12 4.68 -10.84
N LYS A 125 -7.63 5.91 -10.71
CA LYS A 125 -8.11 6.88 -9.73
C LYS A 125 -9.48 7.47 -10.05
N GLU A 126 -9.94 7.38 -11.31
CA GLU A 126 -11.24 7.89 -11.73
C GLU A 126 -12.35 6.87 -11.48
N THR A 127 -12.04 5.57 -11.57
CA THR A 127 -13.02 4.49 -11.47
C THR A 127 -12.92 3.64 -10.21
N GLY A 128 -11.73 3.61 -9.58
CA GLY A 128 -11.43 2.70 -8.46
C GLY A 128 -11.23 1.24 -8.89
N LEU A 129 -11.08 0.98 -10.20
CA LEU A 129 -10.83 -0.36 -10.73
C LEU A 129 -9.34 -0.68 -10.76
N ILE A 130 -9.01 -1.93 -10.42
CA ILE A 130 -7.63 -2.44 -10.47
C ILE A 130 -7.33 -2.93 -11.88
N ASP A 131 -6.25 -2.42 -12.47
CA ASP A 131 -5.65 -2.91 -13.69
C ASP A 131 -4.60 -3.99 -13.34
N GLY A 132 -4.85 -5.21 -13.80
CA GLY A 132 -4.04 -6.39 -13.45
C GLY A 132 -4.39 -6.97 -12.07
N GLU A 133 -3.35 -7.33 -11.29
CA GLU A 133 -3.50 -7.97 -10.00
C GLU A 133 -3.20 -7.02 -8.83
N ASN A 134 -3.68 -7.37 -7.63
CA ASN A 134 -3.30 -6.68 -6.39
C ASN A 134 -1.83 -6.98 -6.08
N CYS A 135 -1.01 -5.96 -5.84
CA CYS A 135 0.43 -6.08 -5.57
C CYS A 135 0.68 -6.63 -4.15
N HIS A 136 0.40 -7.92 -3.96
CA HIS A 136 0.43 -8.61 -2.68
C HIS A 136 1.06 -9.99 -2.85
N ASP A 137 1.75 -10.49 -1.81
CA ASP A 137 2.35 -11.82 -1.82
C ASP A 137 3.36 -12.00 -2.98
N ALA A 138 3.33 -13.08 -3.72
CA ALA A 138 4.21 -13.37 -4.87
C ALA A 138 4.14 -12.33 -5.99
N GLU A 139 3.03 -11.60 -6.11
CA GLU A 139 2.89 -10.52 -7.11
C GLU A 139 3.89 -9.39 -6.87
N LYS A 140 4.31 -9.13 -5.64
CA LYS A 140 5.38 -8.15 -5.34
C LYS A 140 6.69 -8.55 -6.04
N VAL A 141 7.09 -9.82 -5.93
CA VAL A 141 8.30 -10.34 -6.60
C VAL A 141 8.17 -10.29 -8.12
N ARG A 142 7.02 -10.75 -8.65
CA ARG A 142 6.76 -10.74 -10.09
C ARG A 142 6.89 -9.34 -10.68
N ARG A 143 6.31 -8.34 -10.02
CA ARG A 143 6.36 -6.95 -10.48
C ARG A 143 7.74 -6.34 -10.33
N PHE A 144 8.42 -6.61 -9.23
CA PHE A 144 9.79 -6.16 -9.04
C PHE A 144 10.70 -6.66 -10.15
N ASN A 145 10.69 -7.96 -10.44
CA ASN A 145 11.50 -8.55 -11.51
C ASN A 145 11.14 -8.02 -12.91
N ALA A 146 9.87 -7.70 -13.15
CA ALA A 146 9.45 -7.14 -14.43
C ALA A 146 9.92 -5.69 -14.64
N GLU A 147 10.01 -4.89 -13.58
CA GLU A 147 10.42 -3.48 -13.64
C GLU A 147 11.94 -3.31 -13.44
N PHE A 148 12.57 -4.22 -12.70
CA PHE A 148 14.00 -4.18 -12.34
C PHE A 148 14.66 -5.56 -12.49
N PRO A 149 14.78 -6.11 -13.73
CA PRO A 149 15.22 -7.49 -13.95
C PRO A 149 16.65 -7.80 -13.46
N ASP A 150 17.52 -6.79 -13.44
CA ASP A 150 18.93 -6.95 -13.03
C ASP A 150 19.20 -6.37 -11.63
N ALA A 151 18.16 -5.93 -10.92
CA ALA A 151 18.33 -5.31 -9.61
C ALA A 151 18.37 -6.35 -8.49
N HIS A 152 19.08 -6.00 -7.42
CA HIS A 152 19.26 -6.83 -6.24
C HIS A 152 18.73 -6.11 -4.99
N ILE A 153 18.00 -6.84 -4.14
CA ILE A 153 17.48 -6.34 -2.88
C ILE A 153 18.38 -6.82 -1.74
N ASN A 154 19.06 -5.87 -1.09
CA ASN A 154 19.90 -6.16 0.06
C ASN A 154 19.07 -6.47 1.31
N SER A 155 18.05 -5.66 1.59
CA SER A 155 17.19 -5.84 2.77
C SER A 155 15.74 -5.58 2.41
N PHE A 156 14.84 -6.41 2.94
CA PHE A 156 13.40 -6.26 2.82
C PHE A 156 12.75 -6.08 4.19
N TYR A 157 11.77 -5.20 4.28
CA TYR A 157 11.06 -4.87 5.52
C TYR A 157 9.55 -4.94 5.29
N SER A 158 8.84 -5.72 6.11
CA SER A 158 7.36 -5.81 6.07
C SER A 158 6.80 -6.22 7.44
N ASP A 159 5.55 -5.82 7.70
CA ASP A 159 4.79 -6.24 8.89
C ASP A 159 4.12 -7.61 8.75
N SER A 160 4.05 -8.14 7.52
CA SER A 160 3.20 -9.27 7.15
C SER A 160 3.97 -10.49 6.64
N LEU A 161 3.71 -11.66 7.21
CA LEU A 161 4.24 -12.93 6.70
C LEU A 161 3.69 -13.31 5.31
N ALA A 162 2.63 -12.65 4.83
CA ALA A 162 2.19 -12.80 3.45
C ALA A 162 3.26 -12.36 2.44
N ASP A 163 4.18 -11.49 2.84
CA ASP A 163 5.30 -11.03 2.02
C ASP A 163 6.54 -11.98 2.05
N THR A 164 6.38 -13.20 2.58
CA THR A 164 7.46 -14.20 2.60
C THR A 164 8.13 -14.41 1.23
N PRO A 165 7.42 -14.45 0.08
CA PRO A 165 8.09 -14.53 -1.21
C PRO A 165 9.10 -13.42 -1.45
N MET A 166 8.77 -12.18 -1.06
CA MET A 166 9.68 -11.03 -1.18
C MET A 166 10.81 -11.08 -0.15
N ALA A 167 10.51 -11.53 1.07
CA ALA A 167 11.50 -11.76 2.11
C ALA A 167 12.55 -12.79 1.69
N MET A 168 12.14 -13.90 1.07
CA MET A 168 13.06 -14.92 0.55
C MET A 168 13.85 -14.44 -0.66
N PHE A 169 13.34 -13.51 -1.42
CA PHE A 169 14.01 -12.94 -2.59
C PHE A 169 15.17 -11.99 -2.20
N ALA A 170 15.06 -11.24 -1.11
CA ALA A 170 16.09 -10.32 -0.62
C ALA A 170 17.23 -11.07 0.11
N ASP A 171 18.43 -10.47 0.27
CA ASP A 171 19.53 -11.09 1.07
C ASP A 171 19.17 -11.19 2.54
N LYS A 172 18.60 -10.11 3.10
CA LYS A 172 18.13 -10.02 4.47
C LYS A 172 16.68 -9.61 4.50
N ALA A 173 15.94 -10.10 5.49
CA ALA A 173 14.58 -9.65 5.68
C ALA A 173 14.27 -9.41 7.15
N PHE A 174 13.41 -8.42 7.41
CA PHE A 174 13.02 -7.99 8.73
C PHE A 174 11.50 -7.91 8.84
N LEU A 175 10.97 -8.55 9.88
CA LEU A 175 9.59 -8.38 10.27
C LEU A 175 9.47 -7.14 11.14
N VAL A 176 8.58 -6.23 10.77
CA VAL A 176 8.34 -4.97 11.48
C VAL A 176 7.05 -5.11 12.30
N LYS A 177 7.09 -4.79 13.57
CA LYS A 177 5.92 -4.76 14.44
C LYS A 177 5.93 -3.48 15.26
N ARG A 178 5.05 -2.53 14.91
CA ARG A 178 4.96 -1.22 15.58
C ARG A 178 6.30 -0.48 15.67
N GLY A 179 7.05 -0.47 14.58
CA GLY A 179 8.38 0.16 14.50
C GLY A 179 9.53 -0.68 15.07
N GLU A 180 9.25 -1.81 15.73
CA GLU A 180 10.28 -2.75 16.18
C GLU A 180 10.66 -3.71 15.05
N LEU A 181 11.96 -3.89 14.82
CA LEU A 181 12.51 -4.76 13.78
C LEU A 181 13.01 -6.06 14.41
N SER A 182 12.62 -7.17 13.82
CA SER A 182 13.14 -8.51 14.14
C SER A 182 13.55 -9.24 12.87
N PRO A 183 14.52 -10.18 12.91
CA PRO A 183 14.81 -11.03 11.76
C PRO A 183 13.55 -11.73 11.24
N TRP A 184 13.50 -11.94 9.91
CA TRP A 184 12.40 -12.70 9.32
C TRP A 184 12.42 -14.14 9.82
N PRO A 185 11.26 -14.71 10.22
CA PRO A 185 11.21 -16.13 10.59
C PRO A 185 11.66 -17.01 9.43
N ASP A 186 12.41 -18.07 9.73
CA ASP A 186 12.82 -19.10 8.78
C ASP A 186 13.76 -18.62 7.64
N LYS A 187 14.48 -17.48 7.84
CA LYS A 187 15.49 -16.97 6.91
C LYS A 187 16.87 -16.91 7.49
#